data_1cd89a676c4b714be24078a99b37fa71
#
_entry.id   1cd89a676c4b714be24078a99b37fa71
#
_cell.length_a   1.000
_cell.length_b   1.000
_cell.length_c   1.000
_cell.angle_alpha   90.00
_cell.angle_beta   90.00
_cell.angle_gamma   90.00
#
_symmetry.space_group_name_H-M   'P 1'
#
loop_
_entity.id
_entity.type
_entity.pdbx_description
1 polymer ?
#
loop_
_entity_poly.entity_id
_entity_poly.type
_entity_poly.pdbx_seq_one_letter_code
_entity_poly.pdbx_strand_id
1 'polypeptide(L)'
;MLLSLLLAATLTPTSDAPVPVQSAMEAQVICQQFVQVRMGTAQQADEVNARLVPEREGEWLVDGKVKGPEGPLLFACHLHQGERWELLNFSLWAPQPVKAV
;
A
#
# COMPACT_ATOMS: atom_id res chain seq x y z
N MET A 1 -44.32 6.38 -21.84
CA MET A 1 -43.82 6.33 -21.65
C MET A 1 -42.92 5.95 -20.98
N LEU A 2 -42.40 5.78 -20.73
CA LEU A 2 -41.50 5.56 -20.24
C LEU A 2 -40.51 5.06 -20.15
N LEU A 3 -40.16 4.81 -20.17
CA LEU A 3 -39.24 4.38 -20.14
C LEU A 3 -38.18 4.29 -19.95
N SER A 4 -37.86 4.40 -19.97
CA SER A 4 -36.78 4.48 -19.92
C SER A 4 -36.03 4.14 -19.16
N LEU A 5 -35.82 4.06 -18.90
CA LEU A 5 -35.01 3.87 -18.29
C LEU A 5 -34.15 3.17 -18.03
N LEU A 6 -33.99 2.76 -17.99
CA LEU A 6 -33.23 2.14 -17.77
C LEU A 6 -32.17 1.89 -17.89
N LEU A 7 -31.84 1.93 -18.11
CA LEU A 7 -30.86 1.78 -18.40
C LEU A 7 -29.88 1.71 -17.79
N ALA A 8 -29.58 2.01 -17.70
CA ALA A 8 -28.77 2.27 -17.16
C ALA A 8 -28.00 1.50 -16.55
N ALA A 9 -27.87 1.27 -16.04
CA ALA A 9 -27.38 0.61 -15.37
C ALA A 9 -26.45 -0.11 -15.61
N THR A 10 -26.04 -0.36 -15.91
CA THR A 10 -25.35 -1.05 -16.25
C THR A 10 -24.09 -1.03 -16.12
N LEU A 11 -23.54 -0.33 -15.58
CA LEU A 11 -22.31 -0.33 -15.42
C LEU A 11 -21.87 -1.18 -14.51
N THR A 12 -21.64 -2.31 -14.60
CA THR A 12 -21.08 -3.17 -13.66
C THR A 12 -19.65 -3.09 -13.68
N PRO A 13 -19.03 -3.04 -12.61
CA PRO A 13 -17.59 -3.10 -12.56
C PRO A 13 -17.13 -4.44 -13.01
N THR A 14 -16.09 -4.43 -13.75
CA THR A 14 -15.52 -5.67 -14.19
C THR A 14 -14.43 -6.06 -13.26
N SER A 15 -14.13 -7.31 -13.23
CA SER A 15 -13.03 -7.77 -12.43
C SER A 15 -11.70 -7.26 -12.92
N ASP A 16 -11.68 -6.72 -14.14
CA ASP A 16 -10.47 -6.14 -14.67
C ASP A 16 -10.35 -4.69 -14.38
N ALA A 17 -11.18 -4.16 -13.52
CA ALA A 17 -11.09 -2.77 -13.18
C ALA A 17 -9.70 -2.45 -12.66
N PRO A 18 -9.15 -1.30 -13.02
CA PRO A 18 -7.84 -0.94 -12.54
C PRO A 18 -7.85 -0.77 -11.03
N VAL A 19 -6.69 -0.94 -10.46
CA VAL A 19 -6.49 -0.75 -9.04
C VAL A 19 -6.90 0.68 -8.68
N PRO A 20 -7.66 0.87 -7.62
CA PRO A 20 -8.08 2.21 -7.23
C PRO A 20 -6.87 3.04 -6.82
N VAL A 21 -6.60 4.08 -7.58
CA VAL A 21 -5.42 4.90 -7.35
C VAL A 21 -5.48 5.56 -5.99
N GLN A 22 -6.65 6.03 -5.61
CA GLN A 22 -6.78 6.71 -4.33
C GLN A 22 -6.50 5.77 -3.17
N SER A 23 -6.97 4.54 -3.23
CA SER A 23 -6.70 3.58 -2.17
C SER A 23 -5.23 3.23 -2.11
N ALA A 24 -4.57 3.12 -3.26
CA ALA A 24 -3.14 2.86 -3.29
C ALA A 24 -2.37 3.99 -2.64
N MET A 25 -2.75 5.24 -2.90
CA MET A 25 -2.08 6.37 -2.30
C MET A 25 -2.32 6.43 -0.80
N GLU A 26 -3.52 6.11 -0.36
CA GLU A 26 -3.81 6.06 1.06
C GLU A 26 -2.97 4.98 1.74
N ALA A 27 -2.85 3.83 1.12
CA ALA A 27 -2.05 2.76 1.69
C ALA A 27 -0.59 3.21 1.86
N GLN A 28 -0.06 3.93 0.86
CA GLN A 28 1.30 4.43 0.95
C GLN A 28 1.46 5.40 2.11
N VAL A 29 0.52 6.31 2.27
CA VAL A 29 0.59 7.31 3.34
C VAL A 29 0.52 6.61 4.70
N ILE A 30 -0.37 5.66 4.84
CA ILE A 30 -0.54 4.97 6.10
C ILE A 30 0.71 4.17 6.46
N CYS A 31 1.28 3.47 5.48
CA CYS A 31 2.50 2.72 5.74
C CYS A 31 3.63 3.66 6.16
N GLN A 32 3.76 4.79 5.47
CA GLN A 32 4.81 5.73 5.83
C GLN A 32 4.63 6.28 7.24
N GLN A 33 3.40 6.46 7.70
CA GLN A 33 3.18 6.90 9.06
C GLN A 33 3.69 5.87 10.06
N PHE A 34 3.46 4.60 9.80
CA PHE A 34 3.99 3.55 10.67
C PHE A 34 5.51 3.54 10.67
N VAL A 35 6.11 3.74 9.50
CA VAL A 35 7.56 3.79 9.41
C VAL A 35 8.11 4.95 10.22
N GLN A 36 7.49 6.12 10.11
CA GLN A 36 7.95 7.30 10.83
C GLN A 36 7.83 7.11 12.34
N VAL A 37 6.73 6.53 12.79
CA VAL A 37 6.56 6.26 14.20
C VAL A 37 7.61 5.27 14.67
N ARG A 38 7.84 4.22 13.91
CA ARG A 38 8.81 3.21 14.30
C ARG A 38 10.21 3.77 14.37
N MET A 39 10.56 4.65 13.44
CA MET A 39 11.89 5.24 13.41
C MET A 39 12.03 6.45 14.31
N GLY A 40 10.92 7.01 14.75
CA GLY A 40 10.97 8.21 15.57
C GLY A 40 11.40 9.44 14.80
N THR A 41 11.08 9.50 13.52
CA THR A 41 11.50 10.60 12.68
C THR A 41 10.43 10.88 11.64
N ALA A 42 10.44 12.10 11.12
CA ALA A 42 9.52 12.46 10.05
C ALA A 42 10.15 12.26 8.67
N GLN A 43 11.22 11.48 8.60
CA GLN A 43 11.90 11.22 7.34
C GLN A 43 10.92 10.63 6.33
N GLN A 44 10.94 11.16 5.12
CA GLN A 44 10.06 10.64 4.08
C GLN A 44 10.69 9.46 3.38
N ALA A 45 9.85 8.55 2.95
CA ALA A 45 10.33 7.37 2.25
C ALA A 45 10.44 7.63 0.76
N ASP A 46 11.29 6.85 0.12
CA ASP A 46 11.47 6.89 -1.33
C ASP A 46 10.98 5.61 -1.94
N GLU A 47 10.65 5.66 -3.22
CA GLU A 47 10.33 4.47 -3.97
C GLU A 47 9.25 3.64 -3.31
N VAL A 48 8.20 4.31 -2.85
CA VAL A 48 7.12 3.62 -2.16
C VAL A 48 6.16 3.05 -3.19
N ASN A 49 5.84 1.78 -3.04
CA ASN A 49 4.91 1.09 -3.92
C ASN A 49 3.81 0.44 -3.11
N ALA A 50 2.59 0.49 -3.63
CA ALA A 50 1.46 -0.17 -3.00
C ALA A 50 0.78 -1.05 -4.03
N ARG A 51 0.45 -2.28 -3.65
CA ARG A 51 -0.26 -3.18 -4.54
C ARG A 51 -1.22 -4.06 -3.77
N LEU A 52 -2.27 -4.46 -4.45
CA LEU A 52 -3.24 -5.36 -3.85
C LEU A 52 -2.65 -6.76 -3.78
N VAL A 53 -2.96 -7.45 -2.70
CA VAL A 53 -2.58 -8.85 -2.57
C VAL A 53 -3.55 -9.68 -3.39
N PRO A 54 -3.08 -10.52 -4.31
CA PRO A 54 -3.99 -11.29 -5.13
C PRO A 54 -4.87 -12.20 -4.26
N GLU A 55 -6.13 -12.26 -4.62
CA GLU A 55 -7.10 -13.16 -4.00
C GLU A 55 -7.36 -12.86 -2.52
N ARG A 56 -6.93 -11.69 -2.06
CA ARG A 56 -7.21 -11.27 -0.70
C ARG A 56 -7.88 -9.93 -0.75
N GLU A 57 -9.16 -9.92 -0.51
CA GLU A 57 -9.94 -8.71 -0.66
C GLU A 57 -9.52 -7.68 0.36
N GLY A 58 -9.24 -6.48 -0.11
CA GLY A 58 -8.92 -5.37 0.77
C GLY A 58 -7.53 -5.42 1.38
N GLU A 59 -6.68 -6.35 0.97
CA GLU A 59 -5.34 -6.43 1.54
C GLU A 59 -4.33 -5.80 0.60
N TRP A 60 -3.43 -5.03 1.19
CA TRP A 60 -2.44 -4.28 0.45
C TRP A 60 -1.06 -4.57 0.97
N LEU A 61 -0.10 -4.62 0.06
CA LEU A 61 1.30 -4.65 0.43
C LEU A 61 1.91 -3.34 -0.01
N VAL A 62 2.60 -2.69 0.91
CA VAL A 62 3.30 -1.45 0.62
C VAL A 62 4.75 -1.65 1.00
N ASP A 63 5.65 -1.31 0.11
CA ASP A 63 7.06 -1.41 0.44
C ASP A 63 7.79 -0.19 -0.08
N GLY A 64 8.98 0.02 0.43
CA GLY A 64 9.76 1.18 0.04
C GLY A 64 11.07 1.22 0.76
N LYS A 65 11.72 2.37 0.65
CA LYS A 65 13.03 2.60 1.18
C LYS A 65 13.02 3.91 1.97
N VAL A 66 13.71 3.94 3.08
CA VAL A 66 13.80 5.15 3.88
C VAL A 66 15.23 5.29 4.37
N LYS A 67 15.65 6.52 4.55
CA LYS A 67 16.99 6.76 5.09
C LYS A 67 17.01 6.53 6.57
N GLY A 68 17.84 5.62 7.01
CA GLY A 68 18.05 5.39 8.42
C GLY A 68 19.30 6.09 8.90
N PRO A 69 19.55 6.05 10.20
CA PRO A 69 20.74 6.71 10.75
C PRO A 69 22.05 6.10 10.31
N GLU A 70 22.01 4.83 9.94
CA GLU A 70 23.24 4.17 9.51
C GLU A 70 23.18 3.72 8.07
N GLY A 71 22.25 4.25 7.31
CA GLY A 71 22.13 3.90 5.91
C GLY A 71 20.70 3.60 5.55
N PRO A 72 20.47 3.20 4.33
CA PRO A 72 19.09 2.98 3.87
C PRO A 72 18.47 1.77 4.56
N LEU A 73 17.19 1.87 4.81
CA LEU A 73 16.40 0.78 5.36
C LEU A 73 15.27 0.47 4.39
N LEU A 74 14.92 -0.78 4.33
CA LEU A 74 13.77 -1.24 3.56
C LEU A 74 12.62 -1.49 4.52
N PHE A 75 11.41 -1.25 4.04
CA PHE A 75 10.24 -1.51 4.86
C PHE A 75 9.14 -2.15 4.05
N ALA A 76 8.25 -2.83 4.73
CA ALA A 76 7.06 -3.39 4.12
C ALA A 76 5.93 -3.37 5.13
N CYS A 77 4.76 -3.00 4.66
CA CYS A 77 3.54 -3.03 5.45
C CYS A 77 2.54 -3.94 4.77
N HIS A 78 1.88 -4.76 5.56
CA HIS A 78 0.75 -5.54 5.09
C HIS A 78 -0.47 -4.91 5.76
N LEU A 79 -1.35 -4.34 4.96
CA LEU A 79 -2.48 -3.55 5.47
C LEU A 79 -3.79 -4.16 5.03
N HIS A 80 -4.81 -3.93 5.81
CA HIS A 80 -6.16 -4.30 5.44
C HIS A 80 -7.03 -3.05 5.39
N GLN A 81 -7.70 -2.86 4.27
CA GLN A 81 -8.58 -1.73 4.07
C GLN A 81 -10.02 -2.17 4.34
N GLY A 82 -10.54 -1.79 5.49
CA GLY A 82 -11.92 -2.05 5.85
C GLY A 82 -12.57 -0.72 6.13
N GLU A 83 -13.38 -0.66 7.18
CA GLU A 83 -13.93 0.62 7.60
C GLU A 83 -12.82 1.56 8.02
N ARG A 84 -11.75 1.00 8.50
CA ARG A 84 -10.55 1.76 8.75
C ARG A 84 -9.38 0.88 8.34
N TRP A 85 -8.26 1.52 8.13
CA TRP A 85 -7.04 0.80 7.77
C TRP A 85 -6.47 0.10 8.98
N GLU A 86 -5.98 -1.09 8.76
CA GLU A 86 -5.45 -1.90 9.83
C GLU A 86 -4.11 -2.46 9.41
N LEU A 87 -3.12 -2.34 10.28
CA LEU A 87 -1.80 -2.89 10.01
C LEU A 87 -1.79 -4.36 10.43
N LEU A 88 -1.60 -5.25 9.48
CA LEU A 88 -1.55 -6.67 9.74
C LEU A 88 -0.15 -7.14 10.02
N ASN A 89 0.83 -6.55 9.36
CA ASN A 89 2.22 -6.92 9.57
C ASN A 89 3.13 -5.79 9.12
N PHE A 90 4.27 -5.68 9.74
CA PHE A 90 5.21 -4.61 9.45
C PHE A 90 6.63 -5.13 9.60
N SER A 91 7.48 -4.77 8.63
CA SER A 91 8.90 -5.14 8.66
C SER A 91 9.74 -3.95 8.30
N LEU A 92 10.87 -3.84 8.96
CA LEU A 92 11.84 -2.79 8.71
C LEU A 92 13.21 -3.40 8.87
N TRP A 93 14.04 -3.34 7.84
CA TRP A 93 15.32 -4.04 7.89
C TRP A 93 16.35 -3.34 7.01
N ALA A 94 17.62 -3.58 7.31
CA ALA A 94 18.71 -3.06 6.49
C ALA A 94 18.99 -4.06 5.38
N PRO A 95 19.21 -3.57 4.15
CA PRO A 95 19.57 -4.50 3.08
C PRO A 95 20.89 -5.16 3.39
N GLN A 96 20.96 -6.44 3.11
CA GLN A 96 22.18 -7.18 3.34
C GLN A 96 23.08 -7.04 2.13
N PRO A 97 24.35 -6.69 2.32
CA PRO A 97 25.24 -6.64 1.18
C PRO A 97 25.45 -8.05 0.64
N VAL A 98 25.49 -8.12 -0.68
CA VAL A 98 25.78 -9.38 -1.30
C VAL A 98 27.27 -9.64 -1.15
N LYS A 99 27.59 -10.72 -0.48
CA LYS A 99 28.98 -11.06 -0.36
C LYS A 99 29.42 -11.79 -1.56
N ALA A 100 30.40 -11.25 -2.23
CA ALA A 100 31.04 -11.99 -3.29
C ALA A 100 31.90 -13.03 -2.65
N VAL A 101 31.78 -14.18 -3.07
CA VAL A 101 32.55 -15.26 -2.47
C VAL A 101 33.78 -15.56 -3.27
#